data_f584d1ea419a056c477f6cd3e903eea7
#
_entry.id   f584d1ea419a056c477f6cd3e903eea7
#
_cell.length_a   1.000
_cell.length_b   1.000
_cell.length_c   1.000
_cell.angle_alpha   90.00
_cell.angle_beta   90.00
_cell.angle_gamma   90.00
#
_symmetry.space_group_name_H-M   'P 1'
#
loop_
_entity.id
_entity.type
_entity.pdbx_description
1 polymer ?
#
loop_
_entity_poly.entity_id
_entity_poly.type
_entity_poly.pdbx_seq_one_letter_code
_entity_poly.pdbx_strand_id
1 'polypeptide(L)'
;MFKISKFIKIQKYLDNNQNDIANKMLIDDRERYYMHPEYLFLMARYLKTTKKFYQAIDCLHAALQHNNDLNFLTKKNYEKSTNELVEEKILLILELSKIIQNETLVAESEIALKNEDKQKFIEKLDLLMPGVKRKK
;
A
#
# COMPACT_ATOMS: atom_id res chain seq x y z
N MET A 1 -8.83 -18.98 3.15
CA MET A 1 -9.65 -17.82 2.80
C MET A 1 -9.24 -16.60 3.62
N PHE A 2 -9.17 -15.48 2.97
CA PHE A 2 -8.80 -14.24 3.64
C PHE A 2 -10.00 -13.66 4.38
N LYS A 3 -9.74 -13.14 5.58
CA LYS A 3 -10.82 -12.57 6.37
C LYS A 3 -10.83 -11.06 6.24
N ILE A 4 -11.63 -10.57 5.31
CA ILE A 4 -11.73 -9.14 5.06
C ILE A 4 -12.12 -8.36 6.31
N SER A 5 -12.96 -8.95 7.16
CA SER A 5 -13.39 -8.29 8.38
C SER A 5 -12.20 -7.92 9.28
N LYS A 6 -11.12 -8.70 9.24
CA LYS A 6 -9.95 -8.42 10.04
C LYS A 6 -9.23 -7.16 9.52
N PHE A 7 -9.15 -7.01 8.20
CA PHE A 7 -8.55 -5.82 7.62
C PHE A 7 -9.37 -4.58 7.96
N ILE A 8 -10.69 -4.71 7.92
CA ILE A 8 -11.57 -3.60 8.29
C ILE A 8 -11.33 -3.19 9.73
N LYS A 9 -11.15 -4.16 10.61
CA LYS A 9 -10.88 -3.88 12.01
C LYS A 9 -9.55 -3.15 12.19
N ILE A 10 -8.50 -3.60 11.50
CA ILE A 10 -7.21 -2.94 11.57
C ILE A 10 -7.32 -1.51 11.06
N GLN A 11 -8.06 -1.32 9.97
CA GLN A 11 -8.27 0.00 9.41
C GLN A 11 -8.94 0.93 10.41
N LYS A 12 -9.93 0.43 11.13
CA LYS A 12 -10.61 1.24 12.14
C LYS A 12 -9.68 1.67 13.26
N TYR A 13 -8.80 0.78 13.68
CA TYR A 13 -7.83 1.14 14.71
C TYR A 13 -6.89 2.23 14.21
N LEU A 14 -6.42 2.11 12.97
CA LEU A 14 -5.57 3.14 12.38
C LEU A 14 -6.31 4.46 12.23
N ASP A 15 -7.58 4.42 11.82
CA ASP A 15 -8.40 5.62 11.65
C ASP A 15 -8.60 6.35 12.98
N ASN A 16 -8.61 5.61 14.08
CA ASN A 16 -8.82 6.18 15.41
C ASN A 16 -7.50 6.42 16.15
N ASN A 17 -6.38 6.37 15.45
CA ASN A 17 -5.04 6.60 16.01
C ASN A 17 -4.66 5.59 17.08
N GLN A 18 -5.28 4.42 17.04
CA GLN A 18 -4.93 3.32 17.94
C GLN A 18 -3.87 2.46 17.29
N ASN A 19 -2.72 3.07 17.05
CA ASN A 19 -1.68 2.50 16.22
C ASN A 19 -1.01 1.28 16.88
N ASP A 20 -0.93 1.26 18.19
CA ASP A 20 -0.32 0.13 18.89
C ASP A 20 -1.13 -1.14 18.69
N ILE A 21 -2.46 -1.03 18.76
CA ILE A 21 -3.33 -2.18 18.57
C ILE A 21 -3.25 -2.64 17.11
N ALA A 22 -3.29 -1.69 16.18
CA ALA A 22 -3.19 -2.01 14.76
C ALA A 22 -1.87 -2.74 14.47
N ASN A 23 -0.77 -2.25 15.03
CA ASN A 23 0.53 -2.85 14.82
C ASN A 23 0.57 -4.28 15.32
N LYS A 24 0.01 -4.53 16.50
CA LYS A 24 -0.01 -5.88 17.06
C LYS A 24 -0.77 -6.83 16.14
N MET A 25 -1.90 -6.39 15.62
CA MET A 25 -2.67 -7.22 14.71
C MET A 25 -1.93 -7.50 13.41
N LEU A 26 -1.22 -6.48 12.91
CA LEU A 26 -0.43 -6.64 11.69
C LEU A 26 0.70 -7.63 11.90
N ILE A 27 1.37 -7.56 13.04
CA ILE A 27 2.46 -8.47 13.34
C ILE A 27 1.94 -9.90 13.49
N ASP A 28 0.82 -10.06 14.19
CA ASP A 28 0.25 -11.38 14.44
C ASP A 28 -0.15 -12.09 13.14
N ASP A 29 -0.53 -11.33 12.13
CA ASP A 29 -1.00 -11.90 10.86
C ASP A 29 0.04 -11.85 9.75
N ARG A 30 1.26 -11.47 10.07
CA ARG A 30 2.29 -11.21 9.08
C ARG A 30 2.55 -12.40 8.15
N GLU A 31 2.73 -13.59 8.71
CA GLU A 31 3.05 -14.75 7.90
C GLU A 31 1.89 -15.15 7.01
N ARG A 32 0.67 -14.95 7.50
CA ARG A 32 -0.52 -15.36 6.76
C ARG A 32 -0.80 -14.46 5.57
N TYR A 33 -0.57 -13.15 5.72
CA TYR A 33 -1.03 -12.18 4.75
C TYR A 33 0.06 -11.28 4.17
N TYR A 34 1.33 -11.60 4.39
CA TYR A 34 2.39 -10.62 4.13
C TYR A 34 2.45 -10.11 2.69
N MET A 35 1.93 -10.85 1.72
CA MET A 35 1.88 -10.39 0.32
C MET A 35 0.50 -9.96 -0.12
N HIS A 36 -0.49 -10.02 0.76
CA HIS A 36 -1.83 -9.56 0.40
C HIS A 36 -1.83 -8.04 0.22
N PRO A 37 -2.35 -7.54 -0.91
CA PRO A 37 -2.28 -6.10 -1.18
C PRO A 37 -2.90 -5.24 -0.08
N GLU A 38 -4.02 -5.65 0.49
CA GLU A 38 -4.65 -4.85 1.53
C GLU A 38 -3.90 -4.91 2.85
N TYR A 39 -3.28 -6.04 3.15
CA TYR A 39 -2.41 -6.14 4.31
C TYR A 39 -1.22 -5.18 4.16
N LEU A 40 -0.61 -5.16 2.98
CA LEU A 40 0.52 -4.28 2.71
C LEU A 40 0.12 -2.81 2.76
N PHE A 41 -1.09 -2.49 2.28
CA PHE A 41 -1.61 -1.14 2.37
C PHE A 41 -1.75 -0.68 3.82
N LEU A 42 -2.31 -1.55 4.67
CA LEU A 42 -2.47 -1.24 6.08
C LEU A 42 -1.12 -1.13 6.78
N MET A 43 -0.17 -1.98 6.41
CA MET A 43 1.18 -1.90 6.95
C MET A 43 1.83 -0.57 6.57
N ALA A 44 1.61 -0.12 5.33
CA ALA A 44 2.14 1.17 4.90
C ALA A 44 1.54 2.32 5.71
N ARG A 45 0.24 2.26 5.99
CA ARG A 45 -0.40 3.27 6.82
C ARG A 45 0.21 3.31 8.21
N TYR A 46 0.48 2.14 8.78
CA TYR A 46 1.11 2.09 10.08
C TYR A 46 2.53 2.65 10.04
N LEU A 47 3.31 2.27 9.01
CA LEU A 47 4.68 2.74 8.88
C LEU A 47 4.74 4.26 8.71
N LYS A 48 3.72 4.84 8.07
CA LYS A 48 3.62 6.30 7.98
C LYS A 48 3.53 6.92 9.38
N THR A 49 2.78 6.30 10.29
CA THR A 49 2.63 6.85 11.64
C THR A 49 3.93 6.80 12.41
N THR A 50 4.83 5.90 12.07
CA THR A 50 6.14 5.79 12.73
C THR A 50 7.23 6.49 11.93
N LYS A 51 6.85 7.25 10.91
CA LYS A 51 7.76 8.04 10.08
C LYS A 51 8.76 7.21 9.29
N LYS A 52 8.40 5.97 9.01
CA LYS A 52 9.22 5.09 8.16
C LYS A 52 8.70 5.18 6.73
N PHE A 53 8.87 6.35 6.14
CA PHE A 53 8.22 6.70 4.88
C PHE A 53 8.69 5.87 3.69
N TYR A 54 9.99 5.64 3.57
CA TYR A 54 10.50 4.83 2.45
C TYR A 54 10.02 3.40 2.54
N GLN A 55 9.98 2.84 3.75
CA GLN A 55 9.49 1.49 3.94
C GLN A 55 7.99 1.41 3.63
N ALA A 56 7.24 2.47 3.96
CA ALA A 56 5.83 2.52 3.63
C ALA A 56 5.63 2.51 2.12
N ILE A 57 6.42 3.29 1.38
CA ILE A 57 6.31 3.31 -0.07
C ILE A 57 6.69 1.95 -0.65
N ASP A 58 7.70 1.30 -0.07
CA ASP A 58 8.10 -0.03 -0.54
C ASP A 58 6.96 -1.04 -0.36
N CYS A 59 6.25 -0.97 0.77
CA CYS A 59 5.07 -1.81 0.97
C CYS A 59 3.99 -1.54 -0.07
N LEU A 60 3.78 -0.26 -0.39
CA LEU A 60 2.79 0.10 -1.40
C LEU A 60 3.18 -0.39 -2.79
N HIS A 61 4.47 -0.34 -3.10
CA HIS A 61 4.95 -0.88 -4.36
C HIS A 61 4.66 -2.37 -4.45
N ALA A 62 4.97 -3.10 -3.39
CA ALA A 62 4.68 -4.54 -3.37
C ALA A 62 3.18 -4.79 -3.49
N ALA A 63 2.37 -3.98 -2.80
CA ALA A 63 0.93 -4.12 -2.87
C ALA A 63 0.41 -3.92 -4.29
N LEU A 64 0.95 -2.93 -5.00
CA LEU A 64 0.54 -2.67 -6.37
C LEU A 64 0.95 -3.80 -7.31
N GLN A 65 2.12 -4.39 -7.08
CA GLN A 65 2.56 -5.52 -7.89
C GLN A 65 1.63 -6.72 -7.73
N HIS A 66 1.01 -6.88 -6.58
CA HIS A 66 0.13 -8.01 -6.30
C HIS A 66 -1.34 -7.67 -6.38
N ASN A 67 -1.67 -6.44 -6.76
CA ASN A 67 -3.05 -5.99 -6.70
C ASN A 67 -4.00 -6.76 -7.62
N ASN A 68 -3.49 -7.30 -8.70
CA ASN A 68 -4.28 -8.05 -9.65
C ASN A 68 -4.16 -9.56 -9.47
N ASP A 69 -3.52 -10.00 -8.39
CA ASP A 69 -3.36 -11.41 -8.13
C ASP A 69 -4.67 -12.00 -7.65
N LEU A 70 -5.26 -12.87 -8.45
CA LEU A 70 -6.56 -13.45 -8.15
C LEU A 70 -6.55 -14.34 -6.92
N ASN A 71 -5.36 -14.74 -6.46
CA ASN A 71 -5.26 -15.52 -5.23
C ASN A 71 -5.60 -14.67 -4.01
N PHE A 72 -5.46 -13.37 -4.12
CA PHE A 72 -5.70 -12.46 -3.00
C PHE A 72 -7.01 -11.70 -3.12
N LEU A 73 -7.42 -11.36 -4.34
CA LEU A 73 -8.56 -10.48 -4.53
C LEU A 73 -9.72 -11.25 -5.16
N THR A 74 -10.85 -11.20 -4.51
CA THR A 74 -12.10 -11.66 -5.10
C THR A 74 -13.05 -10.48 -5.01
N LYS A 75 -13.67 -10.15 -6.14
CA LYS A 75 -14.50 -8.95 -6.22
C LYS A 75 -15.61 -8.93 -5.18
N LYS A 76 -16.18 -10.07 -4.88
CA LYS A 76 -17.28 -10.10 -3.92
C LYS A 76 -16.85 -9.90 -2.48
N ASN A 77 -15.55 -9.88 -2.22
CA ASN A 77 -15.04 -9.64 -0.87
C ASN A 77 -14.69 -8.17 -0.62
N TYR A 78 -14.77 -7.34 -1.65
CA TYR A 78 -14.43 -5.92 -1.53
C TYR A 78 -15.55 -5.08 -2.13
N GLU A 79 -15.86 -3.98 -1.46
CA GLU A 79 -16.83 -3.05 -1.99
C GLU A 79 -16.22 -2.16 -3.07
N LYS A 80 -14.89 -2.05 -3.06
CA LYS A 80 -14.18 -1.19 -4.00
C LYS A 80 -13.77 -1.95 -5.24
N SER A 81 -13.80 -1.25 -6.38
CA SER A 81 -13.30 -1.83 -7.62
C SER A 81 -11.78 -1.96 -7.58
N THR A 82 -11.24 -2.75 -8.52
CA THR A 82 -9.79 -2.89 -8.63
C THR A 82 -9.12 -1.53 -8.84
N ASN A 83 -9.73 -0.67 -9.67
CA ASN A 83 -9.17 0.67 -9.89
C ASN A 83 -9.13 1.49 -8.62
N GLU A 84 -10.19 1.43 -7.82
CA GLU A 84 -10.21 2.16 -6.56
C GLU A 84 -9.14 1.67 -5.61
N LEU A 85 -8.91 0.36 -5.58
CA LEU A 85 -7.88 -0.21 -4.71
C LEU A 85 -6.49 0.23 -5.14
N VAL A 86 -6.26 0.32 -6.45
CA VAL A 86 -4.99 0.80 -6.96
C VAL A 86 -4.82 2.28 -6.67
N GLU A 87 -5.87 3.06 -6.91
CA GLU A 87 -5.79 4.52 -6.72
C GLU A 87 -5.51 4.91 -5.28
N GLU A 88 -6.12 4.24 -4.32
CA GLU A 88 -5.88 4.60 -2.92
C GLU A 88 -4.42 4.37 -2.54
N LYS A 89 -3.79 3.36 -3.13
CA LYS A 89 -2.38 3.09 -2.87
C LYS A 89 -1.48 4.17 -3.51
N ILE A 90 -1.82 4.58 -4.73
CA ILE A 90 -1.06 5.63 -5.40
C ILE A 90 -1.23 6.96 -4.69
N LEU A 91 -2.43 7.24 -4.18
CA LEU A 91 -2.67 8.45 -3.40
C LEU A 91 -1.79 8.49 -2.16
N LEU A 92 -1.63 7.36 -1.50
CA LEU A 92 -0.76 7.31 -0.32
C LEU A 92 0.70 7.49 -0.71
N ILE A 93 1.11 6.91 -1.85
CA ILE A 93 2.47 7.13 -2.36
C ILE A 93 2.70 8.62 -2.63
N LEU A 94 1.71 9.29 -3.23
CA LEU A 94 1.81 10.71 -3.50
C LEU A 94 1.99 11.49 -2.20
N GLU A 95 1.18 11.19 -1.21
CA GLU A 95 1.27 11.84 0.09
C GLU A 95 2.65 11.66 0.72
N LEU A 96 3.14 10.42 0.73
CA LEU A 96 4.44 10.10 1.32
C LEU A 96 5.57 10.76 0.52
N SER A 97 5.43 10.81 -0.81
CA SER A 97 6.43 11.43 -1.67
C SER A 97 6.60 12.92 -1.35
N LYS A 98 5.49 13.58 -1.07
CA LYS A 98 5.55 14.99 -0.69
C LYS A 98 6.26 15.17 0.66
N ILE A 99 6.03 14.25 1.59
CA ILE A 99 6.66 14.31 2.90
C ILE A 99 8.18 14.16 2.77
N ILE A 100 8.64 13.22 1.94
CA ILE A 100 10.08 12.99 1.77
C ILE A 100 10.68 13.92 0.73
N GLN A 101 9.87 14.79 0.13
CA GLN A 101 10.31 15.79 -0.83
C GLN A 101 10.97 15.18 -2.08
N ASN A 102 10.44 14.07 -2.54
CA ASN A 102 10.92 13.44 -3.76
C ASN A 102 10.07 13.95 -4.92
N GLU A 103 10.54 15.00 -5.59
CA GLU A 103 9.75 15.68 -6.62
C GLU A 103 9.46 14.79 -7.83
N THR A 104 10.40 13.94 -8.20
CA THR A 104 10.18 13.03 -9.32
C THR A 104 9.05 12.06 -9.00
N LEU A 105 9.05 11.50 -7.80
CA LEU A 105 8.02 10.56 -7.40
C LEU A 105 6.67 11.25 -7.27
N VAL A 106 6.65 12.50 -6.79
CA VAL A 106 5.41 13.28 -6.74
C VAL A 106 4.83 13.45 -8.14
N ALA A 107 5.67 13.87 -9.10
CA ALA A 107 5.20 14.12 -10.46
C ALA A 107 4.68 12.84 -11.10
N GLU A 108 5.40 11.74 -10.95
CA GLU A 108 4.98 10.47 -11.54
C GLU A 108 3.70 9.95 -10.91
N SER A 109 3.55 10.13 -9.60
CA SER A 109 2.33 9.72 -8.93
C SER A 109 1.12 10.51 -9.40
N GLU A 110 1.28 11.80 -9.60
CA GLU A 110 0.20 12.65 -10.10
C GLU A 110 -0.21 12.26 -11.51
N ILE A 111 0.78 11.95 -12.36
CA ILE A 111 0.49 11.49 -13.71
C ILE A 111 -0.26 10.16 -13.67
N ALA A 112 0.18 9.26 -12.80
CA ALA A 112 -0.45 7.95 -12.69
C ALA A 112 -1.92 8.05 -12.27
N LEU A 113 -2.24 9.00 -11.40
CA LEU A 113 -3.60 9.16 -10.95
C LEU A 113 -4.53 9.64 -12.05
N LYS A 114 -3.98 10.31 -13.07
CA LYS A 114 -4.77 10.81 -14.19
C LYS A 114 -4.87 9.82 -15.34
N ASN A 115 -4.06 8.78 -15.33
CA ASN A 115 -4.04 7.78 -16.39
C ASN A 115 -4.91 6.59 -16.05
N GLU A 116 -5.55 6.03 -17.07
CA GLU A 116 -6.28 4.80 -16.89
C GLU A 116 -5.34 3.62 -16.74
N ASP A 117 -4.22 3.65 -17.47
CA ASP A 117 -3.22 2.61 -17.39
C ASP A 117 -2.18 2.96 -16.36
N LYS A 118 -2.27 2.32 -15.22
CA LYS A 118 -1.37 2.59 -14.11
C LYS A 118 -0.20 1.61 -14.05
N GLN A 119 -0.17 0.65 -14.96
CA GLN A 119 0.88 -0.36 -14.95
C GLN A 119 2.26 0.23 -15.17
N LYS A 120 2.36 1.24 -16.02
CA LYS A 120 3.65 1.88 -16.26
C LYS A 120 4.22 2.50 -15.00
N PHE A 121 3.36 3.09 -14.18
CA PHE A 121 3.82 3.66 -12.92
C PHE A 121 4.37 2.57 -12.00
N ILE A 122 3.67 1.46 -11.93
CA ILE A 122 4.09 0.34 -11.08
C ILE A 122 5.47 -0.14 -11.51
N GLU A 123 5.68 -0.27 -12.83
CA GLU A 123 6.96 -0.71 -13.36
C GLU A 123 8.08 0.28 -13.11
N LYS A 124 7.77 1.57 -13.15
CA LYS A 124 8.77 2.60 -12.91
C LYS A 124 9.15 2.74 -11.45
N LEU A 125 8.31 2.28 -10.55
CA LEU A 125 8.49 2.57 -9.13
C LEU A 125 9.81 2.04 -8.60
N ASP A 126 10.27 0.90 -9.08
CA ASP A 126 11.57 0.36 -8.68
C ASP A 126 12.71 1.33 -9.03
N LEU A 127 12.60 1.97 -10.19
CA LEU A 127 13.62 2.93 -10.61
C LEU A 127 13.53 4.23 -9.84
N LEU A 128 12.31 4.62 -9.46
CA LEU A 128 12.09 5.85 -8.74
C LEU A 128 12.53 5.76 -7.28
N MET A 129 12.64 4.54 -6.76
CA MET A 129 12.97 4.31 -5.37
C MET A 129 14.15 3.33 -5.23
N PRO A 130 15.29 3.63 -5.87
CA PRO A 130 16.41 2.68 -5.85
C PRO A 130 16.96 2.44 -4.45
N GLY A 131 16.87 3.43 -3.58
CA GLY A 131 17.38 3.28 -2.23
C GLY A 131 16.56 2.35 -1.35
N VAL A 132 15.33 2.09 -1.77
CA VAL A 132 14.42 1.21 -1.03
C VAL A 132 14.46 -0.20 -1.59
N LYS A 133 15.12 -0.38 -2.72
CA LYS A 133 15.19 -1.65 -3.38
C LYS A 133 15.64 -2.68 -2.41
N ARG A 134 14.87 -3.73 -2.34
CA ARG A 134 15.23 -4.73 -1.40
C ARG A 134 16.54 -5.29 -1.79
N LYS A 135 17.23 -5.61 -0.78
CA LYS A 135 18.48 -6.26 -0.96
C LYS A 135 18.15 -7.65 -1.34
N LYS A 136 18.45 -8.03 -2.41
CA LYS A 136 18.12 -9.38 -2.81
C LYS A 136 18.95 -10.37 -2.09
#